data_563fe9a11d3f8dec5776b6d796c893d1
#
_entry.id   563fe9a11d3f8dec5776b6d796c893d1
#
_cell.length_a   1.000
_cell.length_b   1.000
_cell.length_c   1.000
_cell.angle_alpha   90.00
_cell.angle_beta   90.00
_cell.angle_gamma   90.00
#
_symmetry.space_group_name_H-M   'P 1'
#
loop_
_entity.id
_entity.type
_entity.pdbx_description
1 polymer ?
#
loop_
_entity_poly.entity_id
_entity_poly.type
_entity_poly.pdbx_seq_one_letter_code
_entity_poly.pdbx_strand_id
1 'polypeptide(L)'
;MINRPDTRAQRMKRHKRVRAKISGTPERPRLNVFRSETNIYAQIIDDVNGVTLVSASSLEKDFSCEGTKSDAAKKVGMNVAERAKAKGIDTVVFDRGGYVYHGRVKALAEGAREGGLQF
;
A
#
# COMPACT_ATOMS: atom_id res chain seq x y z
N MET A 1 9.68 -29.64 -21.37
CA MET A 1 9.87 -28.88 -20.11
C MET A 1 9.01 -27.64 -20.15
N ILE A 2 8.20 -27.44 -19.13
CA ILE A 2 7.33 -26.28 -19.05
C ILE A 2 8.07 -25.18 -18.32
N ASN A 3 8.31 -24.05 -18.97
CA ASN A 3 8.89 -22.86 -18.36
C ASN A 3 7.79 -22.12 -17.61
N ARG A 4 7.91 -22.05 -16.31
CA ARG A 4 7.00 -21.22 -15.53
C ARG A 4 7.41 -19.77 -15.61
N PRO A 5 6.47 -18.84 -15.83
CA PRO A 5 6.80 -17.41 -15.79
C PRO A 5 7.39 -17.05 -14.43
N ASP A 6 8.38 -16.19 -14.42
CA ASP A 6 8.90 -15.62 -13.19
C ASP A 6 7.87 -14.62 -12.65
N THR A 7 7.19 -14.99 -11.56
CA THR A 7 6.14 -14.16 -10.97
C THR A 7 6.66 -12.82 -10.44
N ARG A 8 7.91 -12.81 -9.93
CA ARG A 8 8.55 -11.57 -9.49
C ARG A 8 8.82 -10.64 -10.65
N ALA A 9 9.34 -11.16 -11.77
CA ALA A 9 9.59 -10.37 -12.97
C ALA A 9 8.29 -9.79 -13.54
N GLN A 10 7.23 -10.59 -13.56
CA GLN A 10 5.90 -10.12 -14.00
C GLN A 10 5.35 -9.03 -13.11
N ARG A 11 5.50 -9.16 -11.79
CA ARG A 11 5.08 -8.14 -10.83
C ARG A 11 5.86 -6.84 -11.06
N MET A 12 7.16 -6.93 -11.26
CA MET A 12 8.00 -5.76 -11.52
C MET A 12 7.61 -5.04 -12.81
N LYS A 13 7.26 -5.79 -13.86
CA LYS A 13 6.75 -5.20 -15.11
C LYS A 13 5.45 -4.43 -14.87
N ARG A 14 4.51 -5.02 -14.12
CA ARG A 14 3.25 -4.37 -13.78
C ARG A 14 3.49 -3.11 -12.95
N HIS A 15 4.37 -3.18 -11.96
CA HIS A 15 4.73 -2.04 -11.13
C HIS A 15 5.33 -0.90 -11.96
N LYS A 16 6.24 -1.24 -12.87
CA LYS A 16 6.84 -0.27 -13.78
C LYS A 16 5.80 0.43 -14.64
N ARG A 17 4.81 -0.29 -15.16
CA ARG A 17 3.70 0.29 -15.94
C ARG A 17 2.88 1.26 -15.10
N VAL A 18 2.53 0.87 -13.88
CA VAL A 18 1.77 1.72 -12.97
C VAL A 18 2.57 2.97 -12.63
N ARG A 19 3.86 2.82 -12.30
CA ARG A 19 4.74 3.93 -11.95
C ARG A 19 4.97 4.91 -13.11
N ALA A 20 4.87 4.44 -14.36
CA ALA A 20 4.93 5.32 -15.52
C ALA A 20 3.73 6.28 -15.60
N LYS A 21 2.61 5.92 -14.98
CA LYS A 21 1.36 6.70 -15.04
C LYS A 21 1.09 7.51 -13.77
N ILE A 22 1.66 7.12 -12.63
CA ILE A 22 1.39 7.74 -11.34
C ILE A 22 2.67 8.16 -10.63
N SER A 23 2.59 9.32 -10.00
CA SER A 23 3.67 9.86 -9.17
C SER A 23 3.07 10.63 -8.01
N GLY A 24 3.65 10.47 -6.82
CA GLY A 24 3.20 11.17 -5.63
C GLY A 24 3.72 12.60 -5.59
N THR A 25 2.85 13.54 -5.26
CA THR A 25 3.19 14.94 -5.05
C THR A 25 2.94 15.31 -3.58
N PRO A 26 3.46 16.46 -3.08
CA PRO A 26 3.14 16.87 -1.71
C PRO A 26 1.64 17.02 -1.45
N GLU A 27 0.87 17.47 -2.43
CA GLU A 27 -0.58 17.66 -2.33
C GLU A 27 -1.34 16.34 -2.45
N ARG A 28 -0.80 15.40 -3.22
CA ARG A 28 -1.41 14.09 -3.46
C ARG A 28 -0.32 13.02 -3.48
N PRO A 29 0.18 12.63 -2.31
CA PRO A 29 1.26 11.66 -2.23
C PRO A 29 0.81 10.26 -2.66
N ARG A 30 1.79 9.40 -2.92
CA ARG A 30 1.55 8.05 -3.40
C ARG A 30 1.44 7.06 -2.24
N LEU A 31 0.32 6.36 -2.16
CA LEU A 31 0.14 5.25 -1.22
C LEU A 31 0.64 3.97 -1.88
N ASN A 32 1.79 3.49 -1.45
CA ASN A 32 2.45 2.28 -1.95
C ASN A 32 2.19 1.09 -1.03
N VAL A 33 1.94 -0.07 -1.61
CA VAL A 33 1.73 -1.32 -0.90
C VAL A 33 2.83 -2.31 -1.24
N PHE A 34 3.38 -2.96 -0.23
CA PHE A 34 4.29 -4.08 -0.37
C PHE A 34 3.85 -5.22 0.55
N ARG A 35 3.90 -6.45 0.07
CA ARG A 35 3.58 -7.61 0.88
C ARG A 35 4.65 -8.70 0.78
N SER A 36 4.90 -9.37 1.90
CA SER A 36 5.62 -10.63 1.97
C SER A 36 4.61 -11.75 2.24
N GLU A 37 5.06 -12.98 2.41
CA GLU A 37 4.17 -14.11 2.76
C GLU A 37 3.40 -13.87 4.05
N THR A 38 4.06 -13.31 5.05
CA THR A 38 3.51 -13.19 6.40
C THR A 38 3.04 -11.78 6.75
N ASN A 39 3.57 -10.75 6.10
CA ASN A 39 3.31 -9.38 6.49
C ASN A 39 2.93 -8.50 5.31
N ILE A 40 2.30 -7.37 5.60
CA ILE A 40 1.94 -6.36 4.61
C ILE A 40 2.35 -4.98 5.12
N TYR A 41 2.76 -4.12 4.19
CA TYR A 41 3.32 -2.80 4.48
C TYR A 41 2.65 -1.75 3.61
N ALA A 42 2.42 -0.58 4.19
CA ALA A 42 1.90 0.57 3.46
C ALA A 42 2.77 1.79 3.74
N GLN A 43 3.06 2.56 2.70
CA GLN A 43 3.84 3.80 2.80
C GLN A 43 3.17 4.88 1.97
N ILE A 44 3.14 6.09 2.52
CA ILE A 44 2.70 7.27 1.78
C ILE A 44 3.95 8.09 1.47
N ILE A 45 4.24 8.26 0.18
CA ILE A 45 5.50 8.78 -0.32
C ILE A 45 5.28 10.04 -1.15
N ASP A 46 6.06 11.07 -0.85
CA ASP A 46 6.20 12.27 -1.70
C ASP A 46 7.37 12.02 -2.65
N ASP A 47 7.05 11.74 -3.92
CA ASP A 47 8.07 11.45 -4.94
C ASP A 47 8.84 12.69 -5.39
N VAL A 48 8.29 13.87 -5.20
CA VAL A 48 8.97 15.13 -5.56
C VAL A 48 10.18 15.36 -4.66
N ASN A 49 9.99 15.18 -3.35
CA ASN A 49 11.04 15.38 -2.35
C ASN A 49 11.76 14.07 -1.98
N GLY A 50 11.29 12.93 -2.45
CA GLY A 50 11.89 11.63 -2.18
C GLY A 50 11.79 11.19 -0.72
N VAL A 51 10.71 11.52 -0.03
CA VAL A 51 10.54 11.19 1.39
C VAL A 51 9.28 10.37 1.64
N THR A 52 9.37 9.46 2.62
CA THR A 52 8.22 8.73 3.13
C THR A 52 7.57 9.55 4.23
N LEU A 53 6.32 9.96 4.01
CA LEU A 53 5.60 10.81 4.95
C LEU A 53 4.96 10.02 6.07
N VAL A 54 4.40 8.85 5.75
CA VAL A 54 3.69 7.98 6.69
C VAL A 54 3.97 6.53 6.33
N SER A 55 4.06 5.68 7.33
CA SER A 55 4.16 4.23 7.12
C SER A 55 3.36 3.46 8.15
N ALA A 56 2.93 2.26 7.78
CA ALA A 56 2.27 1.31 8.68
C ALA A 56 2.56 -0.11 8.19
N SER A 57 2.63 -1.05 9.10
CA SER A 57 2.84 -2.45 8.74
C SER A 57 2.26 -3.40 9.79
N SER A 58 2.08 -4.65 9.40
CA SER A 58 1.68 -5.71 10.32
C SER A 58 2.81 -6.21 11.22
N LEU A 59 4.05 -5.76 10.98
CA LEU A 59 5.22 -6.08 11.80
C LEU A 59 5.38 -5.19 13.02
N GLU A 60 4.62 -4.12 13.14
CA GLU A 60 4.75 -3.19 14.26
C GLU A 60 4.46 -3.85 15.60
N LYS A 61 5.19 -3.44 16.64
CA LYS A 61 5.06 -4.01 17.99
C LYS A 61 3.63 -3.97 18.53
N ASP A 62 2.95 -2.87 18.29
CA ASP A 62 1.59 -2.66 18.81
C ASP A 62 0.51 -3.21 17.87
N PHE A 63 0.92 -3.83 16.76
CA PHE A 63 -0.03 -4.40 15.81
C PHE A 63 -0.57 -5.72 16.33
N SER A 64 -1.88 -5.82 16.43
CA SER A 64 -2.57 -7.03 16.84
C SER A 64 -3.80 -7.24 15.97
N CYS A 65 -3.95 -8.43 15.42
CA CYS A 65 -5.11 -8.80 14.63
C CYS A 65 -5.34 -10.31 14.74
N GLU A 66 -6.53 -10.69 15.16
CA GLU A 66 -6.93 -12.08 15.35
C GLU A 66 -7.68 -12.64 14.14
N GLY A 67 -7.52 -12.09 12.99
CA GLY A 67 -8.24 -12.53 11.81
C GLY A 67 -7.33 -13.15 10.77
N THR A 68 -7.82 -13.13 9.54
CA THR A 68 -7.08 -13.60 8.37
C THR A 68 -6.01 -12.58 7.97
N LYS A 69 -5.18 -12.95 6.99
CA LYS A 69 -4.21 -12.03 6.40
C LYS A 69 -4.89 -10.80 5.77
N SER A 70 -6.09 -10.99 5.21
CA SER A 70 -6.88 -9.87 4.67
C SER A 70 -7.38 -8.94 5.75
N ASP A 71 -7.78 -9.47 6.92
CA ASP A 71 -8.17 -8.64 8.06
C ASP A 71 -6.98 -7.83 8.58
N ALA A 72 -5.80 -8.43 8.63
CA ALA A 72 -4.57 -7.73 9.00
C ALA A 72 -4.25 -6.59 8.00
N ALA A 73 -4.40 -6.86 6.70
CA ALA A 73 -4.17 -5.87 5.65
C ALA A 73 -5.14 -4.69 5.78
N LYS A 74 -6.41 -4.96 6.05
CA LYS A 74 -7.41 -3.93 6.27
C LYS A 74 -7.04 -3.04 7.46
N LYS A 75 -6.59 -3.65 8.55
CA LYS A 75 -6.15 -2.91 9.73
C LYS A 75 -4.92 -2.03 9.44
N VAL A 76 -3.97 -2.53 8.67
CA VAL A 76 -2.82 -1.73 8.22
C VAL A 76 -3.28 -0.53 7.41
N GLY A 77 -4.25 -0.72 6.51
CA GLY A 77 -4.85 0.37 5.74
C GLY A 77 -5.50 1.43 6.62
N MET A 78 -6.27 1.00 7.63
CA MET A 78 -6.88 1.91 8.59
C MET A 78 -5.83 2.68 9.40
N ASN A 79 -4.75 2.01 9.81
CA ASN A 79 -3.66 2.63 10.56
C ASN A 79 -2.92 3.69 9.75
N VAL A 80 -2.62 3.39 8.49
CA VAL A 80 -1.92 4.36 7.62
C VAL A 80 -2.81 5.57 7.34
N ALA A 81 -4.12 5.36 7.18
CA ALA A 81 -5.07 6.45 6.98
C ALA A 81 -5.16 7.36 8.20
N GLU A 82 -5.23 6.77 9.39
CA GLU A 82 -5.25 7.53 10.64
C GLU A 82 -4.00 8.39 10.79
N ARG A 83 -2.84 7.80 10.54
CA ARG A 83 -1.55 8.52 10.61
C ARG A 83 -1.43 9.61 9.55
N ALA A 84 -1.97 9.37 8.37
CA ALA A 84 -2.00 10.35 7.30
C ALA A 84 -2.86 11.56 7.66
N LYS A 85 -4.04 11.31 8.21
CA LYS A 85 -4.94 12.38 8.66
C LYS A 85 -4.33 13.22 9.76
N ALA A 86 -3.60 12.61 10.67
CA ALA A 86 -2.88 13.32 11.72
C ALA A 86 -1.84 14.29 11.15
N LYS A 87 -1.36 14.04 9.95
CA LYS A 87 -0.43 14.93 9.22
C LYS A 87 -1.11 15.83 8.19
N GLY A 88 -2.44 15.82 8.14
CA GLY A 88 -3.20 16.63 7.20
C GLY A 88 -3.26 16.09 5.78
N ILE A 89 -2.99 14.81 5.59
CA ILE A 89 -3.06 14.15 4.28
C ILE A 89 -4.42 13.50 4.12
N ASP A 90 -5.22 13.96 3.15
CA ASP A 90 -6.56 13.43 2.89
C ASP A 90 -6.65 12.66 1.58
N THR A 91 -5.87 13.07 0.57
CA THR A 91 -5.95 12.53 -0.79
C THR A 91 -4.62 11.89 -1.18
N VAL A 92 -4.67 10.70 -1.76
CA VAL A 92 -3.48 9.98 -2.21
C VAL A 92 -3.71 9.39 -3.59
N VAL A 93 -2.62 9.03 -4.27
CA VAL A 93 -2.64 8.21 -5.48
C VAL A 93 -2.31 6.78 -5.06
N PHE A 94 -3.16 5.81 -5.40
CA PHE A 94 -2.94 4.43 -5.01
C PHE A 94 -1.98 3.73 -5.97
N ASP A 95 -0.87 3.20 -5.44
CA ASP A 95 0.09 2.38 -6.14
C ASP A 95 0.06 0.97 -5.56
N ARG A 96 -0.54 0.04 -6.27
CA ARG A 96 -0.66 -1.35 -5.82
C ARG A 96 0.66 -2.13 -5.85
N GLY A 97 1.78 -1.50 -6.20
CA GLY A 97 3.10 -2.14 -6.18
C GLY A 97 3.29 -3.25 -7.20
N GLY A 98 2.52 -3.27 -8.29
CA GLY A 98 2.54 -4.34 -9.28
C GLY A 98 1.77 -5.59 -8.88
N TYR A 99 1.17 -5.62 -7.70
CA TYR A 99 0.29 -6.71 -7.29
C TYR A 99 -1.06 -6.60 -7.97
N VAL A 100 -1.73 -7.74 -8.13
CA VAL A 100 -3.11 -7.76 -8.61
C VAL A 100 -4.01 -7.13 -7.53
N TYR A 101 -4.97 -6.29 -7.93
CA TYR A 101 -5.91 -5.67 -7.01
C TYR A 101 -6.94 -6.70 -6.54
N HIS A 102 -6.50 -7.53 -5.58
CA HIS A 102 -7.29 -8.64 -5.05
C HIS A 102 -6.79 -9.01 -3.67
N GLY A 103 -7.61 -9.65 -2.86
CA GLY A 103 -7.24 -10.19 -1.56
C GLY A 103 -6.67 -9.13 -0.61
N ARG A 104 -5.45 -9.34 -0.15
CA ARG A 104 -4.80 -8.49 0.84
C ARG A 104 -4.60 -7.06 0.37
N VAL A 105 -4.22 -6.87 -0.89
CA VAL A 105 -4.01 -5.52 -1.46
C VAL A 105 -5.33 -4.75 -1.52
N LYS A 106 -6.39 -5.41 -1.95
CA LYS A 106 -7.74 -4.82 -1.97
C LYS A 106 -8.22 -4.51 -0.56
N ALA A 107 -7.99 -5.42 0.40
CA ALA A 107 -8.39 -5.21 1.80
C ALA A 107 -7.68 -4.00 2.41
N LEU A 108 -6.39 -3.81 2.13
CA LEU A 108 -5.64 -2.65 2.60
C LEU A 108 -6.22 -1.36 2.01
N ALA A 109 -6.52 -1.35 0.71
CA ALA A 109 -7.12 -0.18 0.05
C ALA A 109 -8.48 0.16 0.65
N GLU A 110 -9.32 -0.84 0.89
CA GLU A 110 -10.62 -0.65 1.54
C GLU A 110 -10.47 -0.10 2.95
N GLY A 111 -9.52 -0.61 3.73
CA GLY A 111 -9.21 -0.11 5.07
C GLY A 111 -8.76 1.34 5.07
N ALA A 112 -7.91 1.72 4.11
CA ALA A 112 -7.46 3.09 3.96
C ALA A 112 -8.62 4.03 3.59
N ARG A 113 -9.53 3.61 2.72
CA ARG A 113 -10.73 4.38 2.37
C ARG A 113 -11.67 4.52 3.55
N GLU A 114 -11.90 3.46 4.32
CA GLU A 114 -12.70 3.52 5.54
C GLU A 114 -12.09 4.46 6.58
N GLY A 115 -10.76 4.52 6.65
CA GLY A 115 -10.04 5.44 7.51
C GLY A 115 -10.10 6.89 7.07
N GLY A 116 -10.63 7.15 5.87
CA GLY A 116 -10.87 8.49 5.38
C GLY A 116 -9.98 8.98 4.24
N LEU A 117 -9.07 8.18 3.74
CA LEU A 117 -8.27 8.55 2.58
C LEU A 117 -9.12 8.51 1.30
N GLN A 118 -8.87 9.47 0.43
CA GLN A 118 -9.57 9.59 -0.85
C GLN A 118 -8.63 9.20 -2.00
N PHE A 119 -9.07 8.21 -2.76
CA PHE A 119 -8.37 7.79 -3.97
C PHE A 119 -9.24 6.88 -4.81
#